data_b60bc24273e64ac1ae933c0a742af251
#
_entry.id   b60bc24273e64ac1ae933c0a742af251
#
_cell.length_a   1.000
_cell.length_b   1.000
_cell.length_c   1.000
_cell.angle_alpha   90.00
_cell.angle_beta   90.00
_cell.angle_gamma   90.00
#
_symmetry.space_group_name_H-M   'P 1'
#
loop_
_entity.id
_entity.type
_entity.pdbx_description
1 polymer ?
#
loop_
_entity_poly.entity_id
_entity_poly.type
_entity_poly.pdbx_seq_one_letter_code
_entity_poly.pdbx_strand_id
1 'polypeptide(L)'
;MLPCQRHLFDIPDDVAYLNCAYMSPLMKPALEAGTAGLARKAHPWELTPDVFFTGSDEFRATASQLLDCSADCIAIVPSASYGVATAARNLPVKKGQSILVLAEQFPSNYYPWQRLAEEAGAALKVVAWPKDEDHDWTTGVLNSLTPDVAIGALPHVQWSSGGRLDLVRIGEVCRKIGAALVLDLTQSLGALPFSARDVQPDFAVAASYKWLLGPYSVGLLYVAPEWQGGIPLEENWIQRANARDFASLILYTENYDAGARRFDMGERSNFALLPAAVHAMKQLLEWGVAHISETAGVLNRQLANAAANLGFFAPAEPWRAPHYLALRRKEAIPKELPAMLAREKVFVSVRGSSIRVTPHVYNTVEDCERLIACLRRIAARSTA
;
A
#
# COMPACT_ATOMS: atom_id res chain seq x y z
N MET A 1 5.15 16.84 -14.69
CA MET A 1 6.15 16.52 -13.65
C MET A 1 6.14 17.57 -12.54
N LEU A 2 6.34 17.13 -11.31
CA LEU A 2 6.51 18.00 -10.14
C LEU A 2 7.99 18.42 -10.01
N PRO A 3 8.28 19.64 -9.54
CA PRO A 3 9.62 20.01 -9.11
C PRO A 3 10.00 19.14 -7.89
N CYS A 4 11.32 18.97 -7.66
CA CYS A 4 11.80 18.19 -6.52
C CYS A 4 11.30 18.79 -5.20
N GLN A 5 10.70 17.96 -4.36
CA GLN A 5 10.11 18.35 -3.06
C GLN A 5 11.00 18.00 -1.87
N ARG A 6 12.31 17.79 -2.08
CA ARG A 6 13.26 17.37 -1.04
C ARG A 6 13.28 18.31 0.18
N HIS A 7 13.03 19.60 -0.03
CA HIS A 7 13.00 20.60 1.04
C HIS A 7 11.96 20.33 2.14
N LEU A 8 10.90 19.57 1.81
CA LEU A 8 9.87 19.14 2.77
C LEU A 8 10.31 17.96 3.63
N PHE A 9 11.45 17.35 3.35
CA PHE A 9 11.95 16.16 4.04
C PHE A 9 13.28 16.45 4.72
N ASP A 10 13.60 15.69 5.76
CA ASP A 10 14.90 15.75 6.42
C ASP A 10 15.85 14.69 5.82
N ILE A 11 16.19 14.90 4.53
CA ILE A 11 17.09 14.03 3.79
C ILE A 11 18.36 14.85 3.46
N PRO A 12 19.54 14.52 4.02
CA PRO A 12 20.78 15.19 3.69
C PRO A 12 21.10 15.11 2.19
N ASP A 13 21.75 16.14 1.62
CA ASP A 13 22.04 16.23 0.18
C ASP A 13 22.94 15.08 -0.31
N ASP A 14 23.77 14.54 0.57
CA ASP A 14 24.64 13.41 0.28
C ASP A 14 23.98 12.03 0.47
N VAL A 15 22.65 11.96 0.69
CA VAL A 15 21.87 10.72 0.80
C VAL A 15 20.97 10.54 -0.40
N ALA A 16 21.15 9.48 -1.16
CA ALA A 16 20.23 9.03 -2.22
C ALA A 16 19.26 7.97 -1.67
N TYR A 17 18.10 8.40 -1.16
CA TYR A 17 17.10 7.50 -0.61
C TYR A 17 16.08 7.07 -1.67
N LEU A 18 16.34 5.96 -2.36
CA LEU A 18 15.56 5.40 -3.45
C LEU A 18 14.73 4.18 -2.99
N ASN A 19 14.13 4.24 -1.79
CA ASN A 19 13.58 3.07 -1.11
C ASN A 19 12.19 3.30 -0.48
N CYS A 20 11.33 4.10 -1.12
CA CYS A 20 9.97 4.40 -0.64
C CYS A 20 9.11 3.13 -0.44
N ALA A 21 9.28 2.11 -1.29
CA ALA A 21 8.58 0.82 -1.17
C ALA A 21 8.92 0.02 0.11
N TYR A 22 10.00 0.36 0.80
CA TYR A 22 10.32 -0.19 2.12
C TYR A 22 9.66 0.64 3.22
N MET A 23 10.00 1.93 3.27
CA MET A 23 9.46 2.90 4.21
C MET A 23 9.73 4.31 3.66
N SER A 24 8.75 5.19 3.66
CA SER A 24 8.97 6.59 3.28
C SER A 24 9.56 7.40 4.44
N PRO A 25 10.37 8.43 4.17
CA PRO A 25 10.62 9.44 5.16
C PRO A 25 9.33 10.23 5.45
N LEU A 26 9.14 10.67 6.69
CA LEU A 26 8.07 11.61 7.03
C LEU A 26 8.43 13.01 6.52
N MET A 27 7.44 13.73 6.01
CA MET A 27 7.59 15.16 5.75
C MET A 27 7.70 15.95 7.05
N LYS A 28 8.50 17.01 7.08
CA LYS A 28 8.65 17.91 8.25
C LYS A 28 7.31 18.39 8.79
N PRO A 29 6.36 18.92 7.95
CA PRO A 29 5.05 19.35 8.46
C PRO A 29 4.19 18.20 8.98
N ALA A 30 4.30 16.98 8.43
CA ALA A 30 3.60 15.81 8.96
C ALA A 30 4.16 15.39 10.34
N LEU A 31 5.47 15.45 10.51
CA LEU A 31 6.13 15.22 11.81
C LEU A 31 5.71 16.26 12.85
N GLU A 32 5.65 17.54 12.46
CA GLU A 32 5.17 18.62 13.33
C GLU A 32 3.72 18.42 13.75
N ALA A 33 2.83 18.07 12.82
CA ALA A 33 1.42 17.78 13.11
C ALA A 33 1.27 16.60 14.09
N GLY A 34 2.04 15.53 13.91
CA GLY A 34 2.04 14.37 14.80
C GLY A 34 2.58 14.73 16.21
N THR A 35 3.66 15.50 16.28
CA THR A 35 4.27 15.96 17.54
C THR A 35 3.31 16.86 18.32
N ALA A 36 2.66 17.82 17.64
CA ALA A 36 1.64 18.67 18.23
C ALA A 36 0.45 17.84 18.75
N GLY A 37 0.03 16.83 17.99
CA GLY A 37 -1.02 15.90 18.40
C GLY A 37 -0.66 15.11 19.66
N LEU A 38 0.57 14.60 19.74
CA LEU A 38 1.07 13.91 20.93
C LEU A 38 1.12 14.83 22.15
N ALA A 39 1.56 16.08 21.98
CA ALA A 39 1.68 17.08 23.04
C ALA A 39 0.32 17.39 23.73
N ARG A 40 -0.81 17.24 23.02
CA ARG A 40 -2.16 17.44 23.60
C ARG A 40 -2.41 16.52 24.80
N LYS A 41 -1.81 15.33 24.83
CA LYS A 41 -1.97 14.41 25.97
C LYS A 41 -1.28 14.89 27.24
N ALA A 42 -0.39 15.85 27.17
CA ALA A 42 0.17 16.49 28.36
C ALA A 42 -0.87 17.32 29.14
N HIS A 43 -1.98 17.73 28.47
CA HIS A 43 -3.06 18.50 29.04
C HIS A 43 -4.42 17.79 28.85
N PRO A 44 -4.62 16.58 29.45
CA PRO A 44 -5.81 15.76 29.18
C PRO A 44 -7.13 16.42 29.56
N TRP A 45 -7.12 17.40 30.44
CA TRP A 45 -8.28 18.19 30.82
C TRP A 45 -8.80 19.13 29.71
N GLU A 46 -8.04 19.33 28.63
CA GLU A 46 -8.43 20.12 27.47
C GLU A 46 -9.04 19.21 26.35
N LEU A 47 -8.99 17.88 26.53
CA LEU A 47 -9.51 16.92 25.55
C LEU A 47 -11.02 16.75 25.75
N THR A 48 -11.81 17.31 24.85
CA THR A 48 -13.27 17.09 24.82
C THR A 48 -13.63 15.80 24.09
N PRO A 49 -14.85 15.24 24.28
CA PRO A 49 -15.30 14.05 23.55
C PRO A 49 -15.16 14.14 22.03
N ASP A 50 -15.40 15.30 21.43
CA ASP A 50 -15.32 15.50 19.97
C ASP A 50 -13.94 15.21 19.39
N VAL A 51 -12.88 15.39 20.18
CA VAL A 51 -11.49 15.14 19.75
C VAL A 51 -11.27 13.68 19.36
N PHE A 52 -12.02 12.75 19.95
CA PHE A 52 -11.95 11.33 19.62
C PHE A 52 -12.55 10.98 18.25
N PHE A 53 -13.26 11.91 17.63
CA PHE A 53 -13.96 11.67 16.34
C PHE A 53 -13.43 12.56 15.22
N THR A 54 -13.17 13.84 15.47
CA THR A 54 -12.81 14.82 14.43
C THR A 54 -11.61 14.40 13.59
N GLY A 55 -10.53 13.95 14.22
CA GLY A 55 -9.33 13.48 13.49
C GLY A 55 -9.59 12.23 12.65
N SER A 56 -10.44 11.32 13.13
CA SER A 56 -10.84 10.13 12.40
C SER A 56 -11.74 10.47 11.21
N ASP A 57 -12.68 11.40 11.38
CA ASP A 57 -13.56 11.86 10.31
C ASP A 57 -12.77 12.58 9.20
N GLU A 58 -11.79 13.41 9.59
CA GLU A 58 -10.87 14.07 8.66
C GLU A 58 -10.00 13.09 7.90
N PHE A 59 -9.48 12.04 8.57
CA PHE A 59 -8.72 10.96 7.93
C PHE A 59 -9.56 10.28 6.85
N ARG A 60 -10.83 9.91 7.17
CA ARG A 60 -11.74 9.25 6.19
C ARG A 60 -12.03 10.16 5.01
N ALA A 61 -12.34 11.43 5.26
CA ALA A 61 -12.65 12.41 4.22
C ALA A 61 -11.44 12.62 3.28
N THR A 62 -10.22 12.58 3.80
CA THR A 62 -9.01 12.73 3.00
C THR A 62 -8.68 11.43 2.24
N ALA A 63 -8.76 10.28 2.90
CA ALA A 63 -8.50 8.98 2.28
C ALA A 63 -9.50 8.65 1.17
N SER A 64 -10.77 9.03 1.35
CA SER A 64 -11.82 8.79 0.34
C SER A 64 -11.56 9.50 -0.99
N GLN A 65 -10.89 10.66 -0.97
CA GLN A 65 -10.50 11.38 -2.18
C GLN A 65 -9.38 10.64 -2.95
N LEU A 66 -8.43 10.01 -2.23
CA LEU A 66 -7.38 9.19 -2.86
C LEU A 66 -7.92 7.90 -3.47
N LEU A 67 -9.02 7.40 -2.95
CA LEU A 67 -9.67 6.15 -3.39
C LEU A 67 -10.83 6.38 -4.36
N ASP A 68 -11.26 7.63 -4.59
CA ASP A 68 -12.47 7.98 -5.36
C ASP A 68 -13.71 7.22 -4.85
N CYS A 69 -14.03 7.40 -3.56
CA CYS A 69 -15.16 6.74 -2.90
C CYS A 69 -15.81 7.63 -1.84
N SER A 70 -16.89 7.15 -1.18
CA SER A 70 -17.46 7.80 -0.01
C SER A 70 -16.56 7.62 1.23
N ALA A 71 -16.48 8.62 2.09
CA ALA A 71 -15.83 8.54 3.38
C ALA A 71 -16.43 7.44 4.28
N ASP A 72 -17.71 7.12 4.09
CA ASP A 72 -18.39 6.03 4.82
C ASP A 72 -17.87 4.62 4.43
N CYS A 73 -17.14 4.50 3.33
CA CYS A 73 -16.51 3.25 2.93
C CYS A 73 -15.13 3.04 3.59
N ILE A 74 -14.64 3.97 4.41
CA ILE A 74 -13.29 3.92 4.97
C ILE A 74 -13.32 3.55 6.46
N ALA A 75 -12.59 2.50 6.82
CA ALA A 75 -12.21 2.18 8.20
C ALA A 75 -10.73 2.50 8.46
N ILE A 76 -10.40 2.80 9.71
CA ILE A 76 -9.03 3.06 10.17
C ILE A 76 -8.48 1.78 10.80
N VAL A 77 -7.39 1.27 10.25
CA VAL A 77 -6.76 0.02 10.68
C VAL A 77 -5.29 0.21 11.04
N PRO A 78 -4.72 -0.61 11.93
CA PRO A 78 -3.32 -0.44 12.35
C PRO A 78 -2.33 -0.95 11.30
N SER A 79 -2.78 -1.79 10.39
CA SER A 79 -1.91 -2.45 9.39
C SER A 79 -2.71 -3.03 8.22
N ALA A 80 -2.02 -3.27 7.10
CA ALA A 80 -2.61 -4.01 5.98
C ALA A 80 -3.07 -5.41 6.40
N SER A 81 -2.31 -6.11 7.26
CA SER A 81 -2.70 -7.44 7.76
C SER A 81 -4.01 -7.45 8.54
N TYR A 82 -4.30 -6.40 9.33
CA TYR A 82 -5.57 -6.25 10.00
C TYR A 82 -6.73 -6.12 9.00
N GLY A 83 -6.57 -5.28 7.97
CA GLY A 83 -7.59 -5.11 6.94
C GLY A 83 -7.82 -6.38 6.11
N VAL A 84 -6.74 -7.10 5.74
CA VAL A 84 -6.87 -8.40 5.04
C VAL A 84 -7.55 -9.44 5.93
N ALA A 85 -7.24 -9.50 7.23
CA ALA A 85 -7.90 -10.39 8.17
C ALA A 85 -9.40 -10.05 8.34
N THR A 86 -9.74 -8.75 8.32
CA THR A 86 -11.14 -8.30 8.32
C THR A 86 -11.88 -8.80 7.08
N ALA A 87 -11.29 -8.68 5.90
CA ALA A 87 -11.88 -9.21 4.66
C ALA A 87 -12.05 -10.73 4.73
N ALA A 88 -11.02 -11.46 5.17
CA ALA A 88 -11.06 -12.92 5.29
C ALA A 88 -12.13 -13.41 6.28
N ARG A 89 -12.42 -12.65 7.35
CA ARG A 89 -13.49 -12.99 8.30
C ARG A 89 -14.88 -12.82 7.71
N ASN A 90 -15.05 -11.97 6.69
CA ASN A 90 -16.36 -11.60 6.18
C ASN A 90 -16.71 -12.25 4.83
N LEU A 91 -15.73 -12.67 4.08
CA LEU A 91 -15.96 -13.24 2.75
C LEU A 91 -16.19 -14.74 2.82
N PRO A 92 -17.32 -15.23 2.28
CA PRO A 92 -17.60 -16.65 2.28
C PRO A 92 -16.77 -17.39 1.24
N VAL A 93 -16.23 -18.54 1.63
CA VAL A 93 -15.64 -19.52 0.73
C VAL A 93 -16.11 -20.91 1.14
N LYS A 94 -16.37 -21.80 0.18
CA LYS A 94 -16.92 -23.14 0.41
C LYS A 94 -15.94 -24.21 -0.06
N LYS A 95 -16.10 -25.41 0.45
CA LYS A 95 -15.38 -26.59 -0.03
C LYS A 95 -15.54 -26.74 -1.56
N GLY A 96 -14.43 -26.97 -2.24
CA GLY A 96 -14.38 -27.09 -3.71
C GLY A 96 -14.25 -25.79 -4.46
N GLN A 97 -14.30 -24.63 -3.78
CA GLN A 97 -13.94 -23.33 -4.33
C GLN A 97 -12.44 -23.05 -4.14
N SER A 98 -11.98 -21.94 -4.70
CA SER A 98 -10.59 -21.51 -4.57
C SER A 98 -10.47 -20.02 -4.20
N ILE A 99 -9.36 -19.69 -3.56
CA ILE A 99 -8.89 -18.32 -3.30
C ILE A 99 -7.68 -18.08 -4.19
N LEU A 100 -7.73 -17.07 -5.04
CA LEU A 100 -6.67 -16.73 -5.99
C LEU A 100 -5.69 -15.73 -5.39
N VAL A 101 -4.40 -16.05 -5.40
CA VAL A 101 -3.30 -15.17 -4.98
C VAL A 101 -2.16 -15.20 -6.00
N LEU A 102 -1.21 -14.27 -5.94
CA LEU A 102 -0.02 -14.31 -6.80
C LEU A 102 1.08 -15.18 -6.19
N ALA A 103 1.96 -15.71 -7.03
CA ALA A 103 3.24 -16.26 -6.59
C ALA A 103 4.07 -15.17 -5.91
N GLU A 104 4.83 -15.53 -4.87
CA GLU A 104 5.63 -14.60 -4.06
C GLU A 104 4.81 -13.42 -3.52
N GLN A 105 3.53 -13.64 -3.21
CA GLN A 105 2.67 -12.64 -2.58
C GLN A 105 3.28 -12.13 -1.26
N PHE A 106 3.05 -10.87 -0.93
CA PHE A 106 3.48 -10.35 0.37
C PHE A 106 2.81 -11.15 1.50
N PRO A 107 3.58 -11.61 2.50
CA PRO A 107 3.09 -12.56 3.52
C PRO A 107 1.78 -12.15 4.20
N SER A 108 1.59 -10.86 4.52
CA SER A 108 0.36 -10.38 5.15
C SER A 108 -0.89 -10.47 4.26
N ASN A 109 -0.70 -10.56 2.94
CA ASN A 109 -1.78 -10.82 1.97
C ASN A 109 -1.72 -12.25 1.41
N TYR A 110 -1.11 -13.19 2.13
CA TYR A 110 -1.04 -14.61 1.80
C TYR A 110 -1.58 -15.48 2.95
N TYR A 111 -1.03 -15.34 4.15
CA TYR A 111 -1.36 -16.22 5.29
C TYR A 111 -2.83 -16.20 5.72
N PRO A 112 -3.56 -15.08 5.75
CA PRO A 112 -4.98 -15.11 6.09
C PRO A 112 -5.80 -15.94 5.09
N TRP A 113 -5.45 -15.88 3.82
CA TRP A 113 -6.12 -16.64 2.76
C TRP A 113 -5.79 -18.12 2.80
N GLN A 114 -4.54 -18.47 3.09
CA GLN A 114 -4.14 -19.85 3.32
C GLN A 114 -4.96 -20.45 4.48
N ARG A 115 -5.04 -19.74 5.60
CA ARG A 115 -5.80 -20.17 6.77
C ARG A 115 -7.29 -20.34 6.43
N LEU A 116 -7.90 -19.37 5.76
CA LEU A 116 -9.30 -19.45 5.37
C LEU A 116 -9.58 -20.62 4.41
N ALA A 117 -8.68 -20.85 3.44
CA ALA A 117 -8.80 -21.99 2.52
C ALA A 117 -8.72 -23.33 3.26
N GLU A 118 -7.76 -23.48 4.19
CA GLU A 118 -7.63 -24.68 5.04
C GLU A 118 -8.89 -24.94 5.86
N GLU A 119 -9.42 -23.93 6.55
CA GLU A 119 -10.61 -24.03 7.39
C GLU A 119 -11.89 -24.36 6.60
N ALA A 120 -12.01 -23.81 5.39
CA ALA A 120 -13.17 -24.04 4.52
C ALA A 120 -13.06 -25.33 3.68
N GLY A 121 -11.90 -25.98 3.64
CA GLY A 121 -11.64 -27.09 2.71
C GLY A 121 -11.63 -26.63 1.24
N ALA A 122 -11.22 -25.39 1.00
CA ALA A 122 -11.05 -24.78 -0.31
C ALA A 122 -9.58 -24.87 -0.78
N ALA A 123 -9.33 -24.58 -2.05
CA ALA A 123 -7.98 -24.54 -2.59
C ALA A 123 -7.40 -23.13 -2.53
N LEU A 124 -6.10 -23.00 -2.24
CA LEU A 124 -5.35 -21.79 -2.50
C LEU A 124 -4.72 -21.89 -3.90
N LYS A 125 -5.24 -21.11 -4.85
CA LYS A 125 -4.82 -21.09 -6.23
C LYS A 125 -3.77 -20.00 -6.46
N VAL A 126 -2.58 -20.36 -6.86
CA VAL A 126 -1.46 -19.43 -7.01
C VAL A 126 -1.23 -19.14 -8.49
N VAL A 127 -1.37 -17.88 -8.89
CA VAL A 127 -0.97 -17.41 -10.21
C VAL A 127 0.55 -17.48 -10.31
N ALA A 128 1.06 -18.30 -11.23
CA ALA A 128 2.49 -18.48 -11.40
C ALA A 128 3.18 -17.17 -11.82
N TRP A 129 4.46 -17.06 -11.50
CA TRP A 129 5.30 -15.96 -11.98
C TRP A 129 5.26 -15.91 -13.52
N PRO A 130 5.03 -14.74 -14.14
CA PRO A 130 5.05 -14.61 -15.60
C PRO A 130 6.38 -15.06 -16.17
N LYS A 131 6.33 -15.90 -17.23
CA LYS A 131 7.52 -16.50 -17.86
C LYS A 131 8.04 -15.68 -19.03
N ASP A 132 7.20 -14.80 -19.56
CA ASP A 132 7.54 -13.91 -20.66
C ASP A 132 8.42 -12.74 -20.19
N GLU A 133 9.10 -12.11 -21.13
CA GLU A 133 9.95 -10.94 -20.87
C GLU A 133 9.14 -9.73 -20.40
N ASP A 134 7.85 -9.69 -20.74
CA ASP A 134 6.93 -8.61 -20.41
C ASP A 134 6.47 -8.64 -18.94
N HIS A 135 6.58 -9.80 -18.26
CA HIS A 135 6.10 -9.99 -16.88
C HIS A 135 4.64 -9.57 -16.68
N ASP A 136 3.76 -9.92 -17.63
CA ASP A 136 2.33 -9.57 -17.59
C ASP A 136 1.56 -10.40 -16.55
N TRP A 137 1.46 -9.86 -15.33
CA TRP A 137 0.65 -10.43 -14.28
C TRP A 137 -0.84 -10.42 -14.58
N THR A 138 -1.34 -9.41 -15.32
CA THR A 138 -2.77 -9.27 -15.63
C THR A 138 -3.30 -10.45 -16.42
N THR A 139 -2.62 -10.83 -17.49
CA THR A 139 -3.00 -12.01 -18.30
C THR A 139 -2.98 -13.28 -17.46
N GLY A 140 -1.95 -13.48 -16.62
CA GLY A 140 -1.88 -14.62 -15.72
C GLY A 140 -3.07 -14.70 -14.74
N VAL A 141 -3.46 -13.57 -14.16
CA VAL A 141 -4.63 -13.47 -13.27
C VAL A 141 -5.92 -13.76 -14.03
N LEU A 142 -6.14 -13.09 -15.18
CA LEU A 142 -7.37 -13.28 -15.98
C LEU A 142 -7.57 -14.71 -16.42
N ASN A 143 -6.52 -15.41 -16.83
CA ASN A 143 -6.55 -16.83 -17.21
C ASN A 143 -6.82 -17.75 -16.00
N SER A 144 -6.56 -17.28 -14.78
CA SER A 144 -6.74 -18.04 -13.54
C SER A 144 -8.09 -17.80 -12.87
N LEU A 145 -8.83 -16.74 -13.27
CA LEU A 145 -10.17 -16.42 -12.79
C LEU A 145 -11.21 -17.32 -13.45
N THR A 146 -11.42 -18.49 -12.89
CA THR A 146 -12.39 -19.51 -13.31
C THR A 146 -13.58 -19.53 -12.36
N PRO A 147 -14.74 -20.11 -12.74
CA PRO A 147 -15.98 -20.08 -11.92
C PRO A 147 -15.88 -20.69 -10.52
N ASP A 148 -14.82 -21.46 -10.24
CA ASP A 148 -14.54 -21.99 -8.89
C ASP A 148 -13.85 -20.97 -7.97
N VAL A 149 -13.33 -19.86 -8.50
CA VAL A 149 -12.71 -18.81 -7.70
C VAL A 149 -13.76 -18.02 -6.94
N ALA A 150 -13.73 -18.10 -5.60
CA ALA A 150 -14.60 -17.34 -4.73
C ALA A 150 -14.04 -15.97 -4.34
N ILE A 151 -12.71 -15.87 -4.24
CA ILE A 151 -12.00 -14.67 -3.80
C ILE A 151 -10.75 -14.48 -4.65
N GLY A 152 -10.56 -13.28 -5.22
CA GLY A 152 -9.30 -12.81 -5.78
C GLY A 152 -8.61 -11.87 -4.79
N ALA A 153 -7.53 -12.33 -4.14
CA ALA A 153 -6.76 -11.55 -3.17
C ALA A 153 -5.45 -11.08 -3.81
N LEU A 154 -5.46 -9.85 -4.32
CA LEU A 154 -4.45 -9.37 -5.26
C LEU A 154 -3.83 -8.03 -4.82
N PRO A 155 -2.58 -7.74 -5.17
CA PRO A 155 -2.04 -6.40 -5.07
C PRO A 155 -2.37 -5.58 -6.31
N HIS A 156 -2.29 -4.24 -6.24
CA HIS A 156 -2.25 -3.40 -7.44
C HIS A 156 -0.87 -3.45 -8.10
N VAL A 157 0.19 -3.50 -7.28
CA VAL A 157 1.58 -3.61 -7.71
C VAL A 157 2.25 -4.74 -6.95
N GLN A 158 2.80 -5.71 -7.67
CA GLN A 158 3.52 -6.84 -7.08
C GLN A 158 4.80 -6.34 -6.39
N TRP A 159 4.96 -6.64 -5.12
CA TRP A 159 5.89 -6.01 -4.18
C TRP A 159 7.38 -6.32 -4.42
N SER A 160 7.73 -7.35 -5.18
CA SER A 160 9.12 -7.71 -5.48
C SER A 160 9.54 -7.37 -6.90
N SER A 161 8.58 -7.32 -7.85
CA SER A 161 8.84 -7.06 -9.27
C SER A 161 8.45 -5.65 -9.72
N GLY A 162 7.54 -4.97 -9.00
CA GLY A 162 6.93 -3.73 -9.47
C GLY A 162 5.91 -3.94 -10.60
N GLY A 163 5.59 -5.21 -10.92
CA GLY A 163 4.59 -5.54 -11.93
C GLY A 163 3.22 -4.99 -11.58
N ARG A 164 2.58 -4.29 -12.52
CA ARG A 164 1.28 -3.66 -12.36
C ARG A 164 0.17 -4.56 -12.87
N LEU A 165 -0.93 -4.65 -12.12
CA LEU A 165 -2.15 -5.33 -12.53
C LEU A 165 -3.17 -4.33 -13.07
N ASP A 166 -3.88 -4.69 -14.14
CA ASP A 166 -5.06 -3.96 -14.65
C ASP A 166 -6.28 -4.34 -13.80
N LEU A 167 -6.48 -3.59 -12.72
CA LEU A 167 -7.51 -3.90 -11.73
C LEU A 167 -8.92 -3.67 -12.26
N VAL A 168 -9.12 -2.79 -13.24
CA VAL A 168 -10.44 -2.56 -13.85
C VAL A 168 -10.89 -3.84 -14.57
N ARG A 169 -10.05 -4.36 -15.47
CA ARG A 169 -10.35 -5.62 -16.19
C ARG A 169 -10.51 -6.81 -15.23
N ILE A 170 -9.66 -6.88 -14.21
CA ILE A 170 -9.75 -7.96 -13.20
C ILE A 170 -11.05 -7.86 -12.43
N GLY A 171 -11.45 -6.66 -11.98
CA GLY A 171 -12.70 -6.42 -11.27
C GLY A 171 -13.93 -6.80 -12.11
N GLU A 172 -13.93 -6.46 -13.42
CA GLU A 172 -15.00 -6.88 -14.33
C GLU A 172 -15.15 -8.40 -14.40
N VAL A 173 -14.03 -9.13 -14.49
CA VAL A 173 -14.08 -10.61 -14.55
C VAL A 173 -14.50 -11.19 -13.20
N CYS A 174 -14.00 -10.67 -12.07
CA CYS A 174 -14.43 -11.10 -10.73
C CYS A 174 -15.94 -10.97 -10.57
N ARG A 175 -16.52 -9.81 -10.89
CA ARG A 175 -17.99 -9.61 -10.85
C ARG A 175 -18.74 -10.57 -11.75
N LYS A 176 -18.24 -10.80 -12.97
CA LYS A 176 -18.88 -11.72 -13.94
C LYS A 176 -18.96 -13.16 -13.43
N ILE A 177 -17.96 -13.63 -12.68
CA ILE A 177 -17.94 -15.00 -12.14
C ILE A 177 -18.47 -15.07 -10.70
N GLY A 178 -18.82 -13.93 -10.08
CA GLY A 178 -19.29 -13.86 -8.70
C GLY A 178 -18.18 -14.02 -7.64
N ALA A 179 -16.93 -13.75 -8.00
CA ALA A 179 -15.79 -13.75 -7.09
C ALA A 179 -15.65 -12.39 -6.39
N ALA A 180 -15.39 -12.39 -5.09
CA ALA A 180 -15.03 -11.18 -4.36
C ALA A 180 -13.59 -10.74 -4.73
N LEU A 181 -13.36 -9.41 -4.81
CA LEU A 181 -12.06 -8.83 -5.09
C LEU A 181 -11.52 -8.10 -3.85
N VAL A 182 -10.42 -8.59 -3.32
CA VAL A 182 -9.70 -7.98 -2.19
C VAL A 182 -8.34 -7.46 -2.64
N LEU A 183 -8.07 -6.18 -2.39
CA LEU A 183 -6.88 -5.52 -2.88
C LEU A 183 -5.93 -5.08 -1.77
N ASP A 184 -4.65 -5.36 -1.95
CA ASP A 184 -3.58 -4.71 -1.20
C ASP A 184 -2.98 -3.58 -2.04
N LEU A 185 -3.31 -2.35 -1.68
CA LEU A 185 -2.87 -1.13 -2.35
C LEU A 185 -1.61 -0.53 -1.70
N THR A 186 -0.99 -1.21 -0.74
CA THR A 186 0.16 -0.69 0.02
C THR A 186 1.35 -0.31 -0.85
N GLN A 187 1.51 -0.90 -2.03
CA GLN A 187 2.58 -0.56 -2.97
C GLN A 187 2.15 0.39 -4.10
N SER A 188 0.96 0.99 -4.00
CA SER A 188 0.44 1.85 -5.08
C SER A 188 -0.29 3.10 -4.63
N LEU A 189 -1.10 3.03 -3.57
CA LEU A 189 -1.95 4.16 -3.16
C LEU A 189 -1.09 5.35 -2.72
N GLY A 190 -1.33 6.50 -3.36
CA GLY A 190 -0.53 7.72 -3.18
C GLY A 190 0.55 7.93 -4.26
N ALA A 191 0.92 6.88 -5.04
CA ALA A 191 1.90 7.00 -6.13
C ALA A 191 1.40 6.51 -7.49
N LEU A 192 0.30 5.77 -7.53
CA LEU A 192 -0.37 5.33 -8.75
C LEU A 192 -1.85 5.65 -8.64
N PRO A 193 -2.47 6.33 -9.62
CA PRO A 193 -3.89 6.61 -9.61
C PRO A 193 -4.73 5.34 -9.40
N PHE A 194 -5.76 5.46 -8.57
CA PHE A 194 -6.70 4.38 -8.28
C PHE A 194 -8.11 4.98 -8.11
N SER A 195 -9.13 4.26 -8.59
CA SER A 195 -10.54 4.60 -8.42
C SER A 195 -11.30 3.37 -7.95
N ALA A 196 -11.82 3.41 -6.73
CA ALA A 196 -12.68 2.34 -6.21
C ALA A 196 -14.00 2.25 -7.00
N ARG A 197 -14.46 3.36 -7.57
CA ARG A 197 -15.65 3.41 -8.43
C ARG A 197 -15.48 2.60 -9.71
N ASP A 198 -14.29 2.68 -10.34
CA ASP A 198 -14.02 1.98 -11.59
C ASP A 198 -13.69 0.50 -11.37
N VAL A 199 -12.88 0.22 -10.35
CA VAL A 199 -12.43 -1.16 -10.02
C VAL A 199 -13.51 -1.96 -9.32
N GLN A 200 -14.29 -1.33 -8.42
CA GLN A 200 -15.33 -1.93 -7.58
C GLN A 200 -14.82 -3.13 -6.76
N PRO A 201 -13.79 -2.95 -5.92
CA PRO A 201 -13.35 -4.02 -5.02
C PRO A 201 -14.33 -4.20 -3.86
N ASP A 202 -14.42 -5.40 -3.31
CA ASP A 202 -15.18 -5.69 -2.08
C ASP A 202 -14.46 -5.11 -0.86
N PHE A 203 -13.12 -5.29 -0.80
CA PHE A 203 -12.24 -4.72 0.21
C PHE A 203 -10.94 -4.23 -0.44
N ALA A 204 -10.40 -3.13 0.06
CA ALA A 204 -9.07 -2.69 -0.31
C ALA A 204 -8.33 -2.10 0.90
N VAL A 205 -7.06 -2.44 1.09
CA VAL A 205 -6.26 -2.00 2.22
C VAL A 205 -5.00 -1.29 1.77
N ALA A 206 -4.58 -0.28 2.51
CA ALA A 206 -3.27 0.34 2.34
C ALA A 206 -2.67 0.73 3.69
N ALA A 207 -1.40 0.39 3.92
CA ALA A 207 -0.62 0.92 5.02
C ALA A 207 -0.08 2.32 4.67
N SER A 208 -0.06 3.23 5.64
CA SER A 208 0.30 4.64 5.35
C SER A 208 1.81 4.90 5.22
N TYR A 209 2.67 4.06 5.78
CA TYR A 209 4.10 4.33 5.98
C TYR A 209 4.98 4.18 4.72
N LYS A 210 4.38 3.96 3.56
CA LYS A 210 5.08 3.88 2.26
C LYS A 210 4.65 5.03 1.36
N TRP A 211 3.84 4.75 0.37
CA TRP A 211 3.46 5.70 -0.68
C TRP A 211 2.44 6.75 -0.23
N LEU A 212 1.76 6.52 0.90
CA LEU A 212 0.94 7.55 1.56
C LEU A 212 1.76 8.52 2.41
N LEU A 213 3.09 8.36 2.50
CA LEU A 213 4.04 9.20 3.24
C LEU A 213 3.68 9.43 4.71
N GLY A 214 2.85 8.55 5.26
CA GLY A 214 2.34 8.62 6.62
C GLY A 214 3.18 7.85 7.64
N PRO A 215 2.77 7.85 8.91
CA PRO A 215 3.46 7.13 9.97
C PRO A 215 3.22 5.62 9.92
N TYR A 216 4.07 4.85 10.61
CA TYR A 216 3.86 3.43 10.85
C TYR A 216 2.67 3.21 11.79
N SER A 217 2.03 2.04 11.73
CA SER A 217 0.88 1.65 12.56
C SER A 217 -0.43 2.42 12.32
N VAL A 218 -0.55 3.04 11.15
CA VAL A 218 -1.81 3.58 10.62
C VAL A 218 -1.98 3.11 9.20
N GLY A 219 -3.19 2.77 8.84
CA GLY A 219 -3.61 2.41 7.49
C GLY A 219 -5.10 2.62 7.33
N LEU A 220 -5.58 2.37 6.13
CA LEU A 220 -6.99 2.43 5.78
C LEU A 220 -7.47 1.09 5.24
N LEU A 221 -8.75 0.83 5.46
CA LEU A 221 -9.49 -0.27 4.84
C LEU A 221 -10.72 0.32 4.15
N TYR A 222 -10.78 0.18 2.84
CA TYR A 222 -12.02 0.38 2.07
C TYR A 222 -12.90 -0.85 2.22
N VAL A 223 -14.18 -0.63 2.48
CA VAL A 223 -15.21 -1.66 2.56
C VAL A 223 -16.37 -1.27 1.67
N ALA A 224 -16.67 -2.08 0.68
CA ALA A 224 -17.81 -1.83 -0.21
C ALA A 224 -19.14 -1.82 0.57
N PRO A 225 -20.14 -1.01 0.14
CA PRO A 225 -21.39 -0.83 0.90
C PRO A 225 -22.09 -2.13 1.30
N GLU A 226 -22.07 -3.14 0.46
CA GLU A 226 -22.69 -4.45 0.70
C GLU A 226 -22.03 -5.23 1.86
N TRP A 227 -20.78 -4.93 2.19
CA TRP A 227 -20.05 -5.58 3.28
C TRP A 227 -20.03 -4.78 4.57
N GLN A 228 -20.56 -3.55 4.59
CA GLN A 228 -20.55 -2.69 5.79
C GLN A 228 -21.41 -3.24 6.94
N GLY A 229 -22.28 -4.21 6.68
CA GLY A 229 -23.00 -4.97 7.69
C GLY A 229 -22.25 -6.12 8.35
N GLY A 230 -20.97 -6.34 7.98
CA GLY A 230 -20.18 -7.50 8.39
C GLY A 230 -19.70 -7.50 9.85
N ILE A 231 -18.86 -8.49 10.17
CA ILE A 231 -18.37 -8.78 11.52
C ILE A 231 -16.98 -8.13 11.71
N PRO A 232 -16.81 -7.20 12.68
CA PRO A 232 -15.51 -6.63 12.98
C PRO A 232 -14.56 -7.66 13.61
N LEU A 233 -13.24 -7.38 13.61
CA LEU A 233 -12.25 -8.19 14.34
C LEU A 233 -12.28 -7.90 15.84
N GLU A 234 -12.62 -6.68 16.21
CA GLU A 234 -12.68 -6.18 17.59
C GLU A 234 -14.07 -5.65 17.88
N GLU A 235 -14.56 -5.85 19.09
CA GLU A 235 -15.77 -5.24 19.62
C GLU A 235 -15.35 -4.14 20.62
N ASN A 236 -15.49 -2.88 20.23
CA ASN A 236 -15.04 -1.76 21.04
C ASN A 236 -16.10 -0.66 21.17
N TRP A 237 -15.92 0.24 22.13
CA TRP A 237 -16.87 1.29 22.47
C TRP A 237 -17.08 2.32 21.35
N ILE A 238 -15.98 2.70 20.64
CA ILE A 238 -15.98 3.80 19.69
C ILE A 238 -16.64 3.47 18.34
N GLN A 239 -16.92 2.18 18.11
CA GLN A 239 -17.67 1.70 16.94
C GLN A 239 -19.18 1.77 17.13
N ARG A 240 -19.66 2.05 18.34
CA ARG A 240 -21.10 2.01 18.68
C ARG A 240 -21.82 3.31 18.31
N ALA A 241 -23.09 3.21 17.93
CA ALA A 241 -23.91 4.35 17.50
C ALA A 241 -24.02 5.47 18.53
N ASN A 242 -23.95 5.14 19.84
CA ASN A 242 -23.97 6.10 20.94
C ASN A 242 -22.60 6.58 21.39
N ALA A 243 -21.52 6.23 20.70
CA ALA A 243 -20.14 6.50 21.15
C ALA A 243 -19.81 7.99 21.34
N ARG A 244 -20.49 8.88 20.60
CA ARG A 244 -20.26 10.33 20.70
C ARG A 244 -20.83 10.96 21.98
N ASP A 245 -21.77 10.28 22.64
CA ASP A 245 -22.31 10.68 23.95
C ASP A 245 -21.66 9.85 25.06
N PHE A 246 -20.59 10.36 25.63
CA PHE A 246 -19.83 9.67 26.70
C PHE A 246 -20.67 9.33 27.93
N ALA A 247 -21.70 10.11 28.22
CA ALA A 247 -22.59 9.86 29.36
C ALA A 247 -23.47 8.62 29.10
N SER A 248 -23.78 8.33 27.84
CA SER A 248 -24.62 7.18 27.44
C SER A 248 -23.83 5.88 27.21
N LEU A 249 -22.50 5.88 27.34
CA LEU A 249 -21.69 4.67 27.12
C LEU A 249 -22.00 3.51 28.07
N ILE A 250 -22.61 3.79 29.21
CA ILE A 250 -23.12 2.77 30.15
C ILE A 250 -24.40 2.08 29.65
N LEU A 251 -25.03 2.62 28.62
CA LEU A 251 -26.22 2.06 27.97
C LEU A 251 -25.76 1.26 26.75
N TYR A 252 -25.51 -0.03 26.95
CA TYR A 252 -25.02 -0.88 25.88
C TYR A 252 -26.00 -0.95 24.70
N THR A 253 -25.47 -0.86 23.49
CA THR A 253 -26.24 -0.96 22.24
C THR A 253 -25.59 -1.95 21.28
N GLU A 254 -26.41 -2.73 20.59
CA GLU A 254 -25.99 -3.60 19.51
C GLU A 254 -25.75 -2.83 18.20
N ASN A 255 -26.22 -1.58 18.11
CA ASN A 255 -26.09 -0.77 16.91
C ASN A 255 -24.67 -0.21 16.77
N TYR A 256 -24.11 -0.35 15.58
CA TYR A 256 -22.84 0.26 15.20
C TYR A 256 -23.05 1.65 14.61
N ASP A 257 -21.99 2.46 14.61
CA ASP A 257 -21.93 3.69 13.81
C ASP A 257 -21.97 3.33 12.30
N ALA A 258 -22.38 4.28 11.48
CA ALA A 258 -22.66 4.05 10.07
C ALA A 258 -21.41 3.70 9.24
N GLY A 259 -21.64 2.98 8.16
CA GLY A 259 -20.61 2.67 7.17
C GLY A 259 -19.56 1.69 7.67
N ALA A 260 -18.34 1.84 7.16
CA ALA A 260 -17.20 1.01 7.50
C ALA A 260 -16.62 1.23 8.91
N ARG A 261 -17.15 2.21 9.69
CA ARG A 261 -16.66 2.57 11.04
C ARG A 261 -16.68 1.38 12.00
N ARG A 262 -17.57 0.40 11.78
CA ARG A 262 -17.57 -0.83 12.59
C ARG A 262 -16.30 -1.66 12.48
N PHE A 263 -15.52 -1.47 11.42
CA PHE A 263 -14.25 -2.18 11.20
C PHE A 263 -13.02 -1.40 11.68
N ASP A 264 -13.23 -0.26 12.33
CA ASP A 264 -12.12 0.49 12.91
C ASP A 264 -11.41 -0.33 13.99
N MET A 265 -10.08 -0.17 14.05
CA MET A 265 -9.32 -0.65 15.21
C MET A 265 -9.78 0.06 16.49
N GLY A 266 -9.64 -0.60 17.62
CA GLY A 266 -9.73 0.03 18.94
C GLY A 266 -8.70 1.17 19.04
N GLU A 267 -9.06 2.23 19.80
CA GLU A 267 -8.21 3.42 19.96
C GLU A 267 -7.83 4.09 18.62
N ARG A 268 -8.72 4.02 17.63
CA ARG A 268 -8.53 4.64 16.31
C ARG A 268 -8.20 6.12 16.33
N SER A 269 -8.58 6.79 17.42
CA SER A 269 -8.38 8.24 17.63
C SER A 269 -6.95 8.57 18.06
N ASN A 270 -5.95 7.99 17.42
CA ASN A 270 -4.55 8.21 17.74
C ASN A 270 -4.15 9.67 17.50
N PHE A 271 -3.95 10.43 18.57
CA PHE A 271 -3.70 11.88 18.52
C PHE A 271 -2.37 12.25 17.86
N ALA A 272 -1.40 11.35 17.81
CA ALA A 272 -0.12 11.58 17.15
C ALA A 272 -0.13 11.12 15.67
N LEU A 273 -0.62 9.91 15.43
CA LEU A 273 -0.46 9.29 14.11
C LEU A 273 -1.48 9.80 13.09
N LEU A 274 -2.74 10.06 13.52
CA LEU A 274 -3.77 10.53 12.58
C LEU A 274 -3.45 11.92 12.01
N PRO A 275 -3.07 12.95 12.79
CA PRO A 275 -2.71 14.25 12.22
C PRO A 275 -1.55 14.17 11.23
N ALA A 276 -0.54 13.35 11.53
CA ALA A 276 0.58 13.12 10.61
C ALA A 276 0.13 12.45 9.30
N ALA A 277 -0.72 11.42 9.38
CA ALA A 277 -1.24 10.73 8.21
C ALA A 277 -2.16 11.61 7.36
N VAL A 278 -3.04 12.40 7.99
CA VAL A 278 -3.93 13.34 7.31
C VAL A 278 -3.12 14.41 6.58
N HIS A 279 -2.11 14.99 7.25
CA HIS A 279 -1.23 15.99 6.61
C HIS A 279 -0.54 15.40 5.38
N ALA A 280 0.03 14.20 5.51
CA ALA A 280 0.69 13.52 4.40
C ALA A 280 -0.25 13.26 3.22
N MET A 281 -1.45 12.73 3.46
CA MET A 281 -2.44 12.47 2.41
C MET A 281 -2.95 13.76 1.74
N LYS A 282 -3.15 14.84 2.48
CA LYS A 282 -3.52 16.15 1.91
C LYS A 282 -2.44 16.66 0.97
N GLN A 283 -1.17 16.52 1.33
CA GLN A 283 -0.06 16.92 0.47
C GLN A 283 0.01 16.07 -0.81
N LEU A 284 -0.29 14.76 -0.74
CA LEU A 284 -0.39 13.92 -1.93
C LEU A 284 -1.52 14.36 -2.87
N LEU A 285 -2.67 14.76 -2.32
CA LEU A 285 -3.79 15.30 -3.10
C LEU A 285 -3.44 16.64 -3.75
N GLU A 286 -2.73 17.52 -3.04
CA GLU A 286 -2.25 18.80 -3.57
C GLU A 286 -1.26 18.61 -4.73
N TRP A 287 -0.30 17.71 -4.60
CA TRP A 287 0.63 17.37 -5.68
C TRP A 287 -0.08 16.67 -6.84
N GLY A 288 -1.15 15.96 -6.58
CA GLY A 288 -1.87 15.10 -7.53
C GLY A 288 -1.12 13.78 -7.80
N VAL A 289 -1.77 12.66 -7.51
CA VAL A 289 -1.18 11.32 -7.64
C VAL A 289 -0.68 11.02 -9.05
N ALA A 290 -1.36 11.51 -10.08
CA ALA A 290 -0.92 11.36 -11.47
C ALA A 290 0.43 12.06 -11.74
N HIS A 291 0.63 13.25 -11.19
CA HIS A 291 1.90 13.98 -11.32
C HIS A 291 3.04 13.31 -10.53
N ILE A 292 2.72 12.73 -9.35
CA ILE A 292 3.68 11.93 -8.57
C ILE A 292 4.12 10.72 -9.38
N SER A 293 3.17 9.99 -9.95
CA SER A 293 3.40 8.82 -10.79
C SER A 293 4.28 9.15 -12.01
N GLU A 294 3.96 10.24 -12.70
CA GLU A 294 4.75 10.74 -13.84
C GLU A 294 6.18 11.08 -13.42
N THR A 295 6.34 11.83 -12.33
CA THR A 295 7.66 12.29 -11.84
C THR A 295 8.57 11.10 -11.48
N ALA A 296 8.07 10.14 -10.70
CA ALA A 296 8.79 8.92 -10.37
C ALA A 296 9.06 8.05 -11.62
N GLY A 297 8.11 8.02 -12.56
CA GLY A 297 8.24 7.31 -13.83
C GLY A 297 9.37 7.83 -14.71
N VAL A 298 9.57 9.14 -14.78
CA VAL A 298 10.70 9.74 -15.52
C VAL A 298 12.03 9.29 -14.93
N LEU A 299 12.20 9.37 -13.61
CA LEU A 299 13.41 8.91 -12.92
C LEU A 299 13.67 7.42 -13.16
N ASN A 300 12.63 6.60 -13.06
CA ASN A 300 12.75 5.15 -13.26
C ASN A 300 13.03 4.77 -14.72
N ARG A 301 12.55 5.51 -15.72
CA ARG A 301 12.92 5.29 -17.13
C ARG A 301 14.40 5.56 -17.37
N GLN A 302 14.91 6.68 -16.85
CA GLN A 302 16.33 7.02 -16.94
C GLN A 302 17.21 5.96 -16.28
N LEU A 303 16.84 5.52 -15.08
CA LEU A 303 17.53 4.44 -14.35
C LEU A 303 17.50 3.13 -15.12
N ALA A 304 16.34 2.71 -15.64
CA ALA A 304 16.21 1.46 -16.39
C ALA A 304 17.11 1.47 -17.64
N ASN A 305 17.09 2.56 -18.41
CA ASN A 305 17.94 2.70 -19.62
C ASN A 305 19.44 2.68 -19.29
N ALA A 306 19.85 3.39 -18.24
CA ALA A 306 21.25 3.39 -17.82
C ALA A 306 21.69 2.02 -17.26
N ALA A 307 20.83 1.33 -16.51
CA ALA A 307 21.10 0.01 -15.95
C ALA A 307 21.14 -1.09 -17.01
N ALA A 308 20.36 -0.97 -18.09
CA ALA A 308 20.39 -1.93 -19.21
C ALA A 308 21.78 -2.03 -19.83
N ASN A 309 22.50 -0.91 -19.98
CA ASN A 309 23.88 -0.87 -20.48
C ASN A 309 24.89 -1.56 -19.54
N LEU A 310 24.46 -1.92 -18.33
CA LEU A 310 25.28 -2.61 -17.31
C LEU A 310 24.86 -4.07 -17.12
N GLY A 311 24.01 -4.61 -18.02
CA GLY A 311 23.52 -5.98 -17.96
C GLY A 311 22.37 -6.21 -16.97
N PHE A 312 21.74 -5.14 -16.48
CA PHE A 312 20.51 -5.26 -15.70
C PHE A 312 19.29 -5.17 -16.62
N PHE A 313 18.21 -5.81 -16.23
CA PHE A 313 16.92 -5.74 -16.92
C PHE A 313 15.78 -5.51 -15.93
N ALA A 314 14.68 -5.00 -16.41
CA ALA A 314 13.46 -4.76 -15.65
C ALA A 314 12.25 -5.07 -16.53
N PRO A 315 11.06 -5.35 -15.95
CA PRO A 315 9.84 -5.45 -16.73
C PRO A 315 9.64 -4.22 -17.62
N ALA A 316 9.21 -4.42 -18.86
CA ALA A 316 8.94 -3.34 -19.79
C ALA A 316 7.76 -2.47 -19.34
N GLU A 317 7.72 -1.21 -19.75
CA GLU A 317 6.48 -0.44 -19.74
C GLU A 317 5.54 -1.03 -20.82
N PRO A 318 4.24 -1.20 -20.58
CA PRO A 318 3.42 -0.74 -19.47
C PRO A 318 3.21 -1.76 -18.34
N TRP A 319 3.96 -2.86 -18.32
CA TRP A 319 3.75 -3.99 -17.40
C TRP A 319 4.26 -3.73 -15.98
N ARG A 320 4.99 -2.65 -15.76
CA ARG A 320 5.43 -2.20 -14.43
C ARG A 320 4.76 -0.90 -14.01
N ALA A 321 4.68 -0.69 -12.71
CA ALA A 321 4.24 0.58 -12.16
C ALA A 321 5.31 1.67 -12.37
N PRO A 322 4.94 2.90 -12.80
CA PRO A 322 5.92 3.95 -13.09
C PRO A 322 6.85 4.27 -11.90
N HIS A 323 6.32 4.27 -10.69
CA HIS A 323 7.04 4.59 -9.46
C HIS A 323 7.91 3.44 -8.91
N TYR A 324 7.86 2.25 -9.53
CA TYR A 324 8.50 1.05 -9.01
C TYR A 324 9.38 0.39 -10.06
N LEU A 325 10.68 0.35 -9.85
CA LEU A 325 11.65 -0.29 -10.72
C LEU A 325 12.32 -1.46 -9.99
N ALA A 326 12.16 -2.68 -10.50
CA ALA A 326 12.86 -3.85 -10.02
C ALA A 326 13.94 -4.26 -11.02
N LEU A 327 15.18 -3.96 -10.71
CA LEU A 327 16.33 -4.33 -11.54
C LEU A 327 16.76 -5.76 -11.23
N ARG A 328 16.91 -6.58 -12.26
CA ARG A 328 17.41 -7.95 -12.21
C ARG A 328 18.64 -8.09 -13.12
N ARG A 329 19.40 -9.14 -12.93
CA ARG A 329 20.49 -9.53 -13.81
C ARG A 329 20.58 -11.06 -13.91
N LYS A 330 21.29 -11.57 -14.93
CA LYS A 330 21.48 -13.03 -15.11
C LYS A 330 22.32 -13.61 -13.97
N GLU A 331 23.38 -12.91 -13.59
CA GLU A 331 24.24 -13.28 -12.48
C GLU A 331 23.59 -12.96 -11.13
N ALA A 332 23.95 -13.70 -10.11
CA ALA A 332 23.46 -13.45 -8.76
C ALA A 332 23.83 -12.04 -8.28
N ILE A 333 22.91 -11.39 -7.58
CA ILE A 333 23.18 -10.13 -6.90
C ILE A 333 24.12 -10.42 -5.73
N PRO A 334 25.29 -9.74 -5.64
CA PRO A 334 26.20 -9.94 -4.52
C PRO A 334 25.52 -9.66 -3.17
N LYS A 335 25.74 -10.54 -2.19
CA LYS A 335 25.15 -10.39 -0.84
C LYS A 335 25.61 -9.10 -0.15
N GLU A 336 26.79 -8.62 -0.51
CA GLU A 336 27.43 -7.40 0.01
C GLU A 336 26.84 -6.11 -0.61
N LEU A 337 26.01 -6.22 -1.66
CA LEU A 337 25.48 -5.07 -2.37
C LEU A 337 24.81 -4.04 -1.45
N PRO A 338 23.91 -4.41 -0.53
CA PRO A 338 23.29 -3.41 0.35
C PRO A 338 24.32 -2.65 1.21
N ALA A 339 25.34 -3.34 1.72
CA ALA A 339 26.39 -2.72 2.51
C ALA A 339 27.30 -1.82 1.67
N MET A 340 27.57 -2.20 0.41
CA MET A 340 28.33 -1.38 -0.52
C MET A 340 27.59 -0.08 -0.87
N LEU A 341 26.31 -0.18 -1.17
CA LEU A 341 25.46 0.97 -1.47
C LEU A 341 25.32 1.90 -0.25
N ALA A 342 25.13 1.34 0.95
CA ALA A 342 25.02 2.13 2.17
C ALA A 342 26.28 2.94 2.48
N ARG A 343 27.49 2.43 2.18
CA ARG A 343 28.75 3.18 2.31
C ARG A 343 28.80 4.42 1.40
N GLU A 344 28.15 4.35 0.25
CA GLU A 344 28.01 5.46 -0.69
C GLU A 344 26.74 6.30 -0.41
N LYS A 345 26.09 6.05 0.73
CA LYS A 345 24.82 6.69 1.14
C LYS A 345 23.70 6.56 0.09
N VAL A 346 23.68 5.44 -0.64
CA VAL A 346 22.63 5.06 -1.60
C VAL A 346 21.80 3.95 -0.99
N PHE A 347 20.51 4.19 -0.82
CA PHE A 347 19.60 3.27 -0.14
C PHE A 347 18.53 2.72 -1.09
N VAL A 348 18.55 1.40 -1.27
CA VAL A 348 17.59 0.60 -2.03
C VAL A 348 17.30 -0.69 -1.25
N SER A 349 16.35 -1.48 -1.70
CA SER A 349 16.10 -2.82 -1.12
C SER A 349 16.47 -3.92 -2.09
N VAL A 350 17.05 -5.00 -1.58
CA VAL A 350 17.20 -6.26 -2.34
C VAL A 350 16.18 -7.26 -1.82
N ARG A 351 15.43 -7.90 -2.72
CA ARG A 351 14.48 -8.97 -2.41
C ARG A 351 14.62 -10.08 -3.44
N GLY A 352 14.98 -11.28 -2.96
CA GLY A 352 15.32 -12.39 -3.86
C GLY A 352 16.39 -11.96 -4.88
N SER A 353 16.08 -12.06 -6.17
CA SER A 353 16.94 -11.67 -7.29
C SER A 353 16.72 -10.25 -7.81
N SER A 354 15.97 -9.40 -7.08
CA SER A 354 15.62 -8.05 -7.52
C SER A 354 16.23 -6.96 -6.64
N ILE A 355 16.80 -5.94 -7.26
CA ILE A 355 17.13 -4.65 -6.62
C ILE A 355 15.92 -3.75 -6.84
N ARG A 356 15.21 -3.40 -5.77
CA ARG A 356 14.04 -2.52 -5.84
C ARG A 356 14.50 -1.07 -5.73
N VAL A 357 14.26 -0.30 -6.77
CA VAL A 357 14.55 1.13 -6.84
C VAL A 357 13.22 1.86 -6.92
N THR A 358 12.92 2.63 -5.90
CA THR A 358 11.59 3.20 -5.69
C THR A 358 11.69 4.66 -5.26
N PRO A 359 12.01 5.55 -6.23
CA PRO A 359 12.10 6.99 -6.02
C PRO A 359 10.73 7.60 -5.76
N HIS A 360 10.73 8.77 -5.12
CA HIS A 360 9.55 9.61 -4.92
C HIS A 360 9.88 11.07 -5.26
N VAL A 361 8.97 11.99 -5.05
CA VAL A 361 9.08 13.42 -5.37
C VAL A 361 10.27 14.14 -4.69
N TYR A 362 10.92 13.52 -3.70
CA TYR A 362 12.10 14.04 -3.02
C TYR A 362 13.43 13.63 -3.68
N ASN A 363 13.39 12.76 -4.70
CA ASN A 363 14.58 12.31 -5.41
C ASN A 363 14.88 13.20 -6.61
N THR A 364 16.16 13.27 -6.95
CA THR A 364 16.70 14.01 -8.09
C THR A 364 17.35 13.07 -9.10
N VAL A 365 17.76 13.63 -10.25
CA VAL A 365 18.53 12.89 -11.25
C VAL A 365 19.89 12.48 -10.68
N GLU A 366 20.51 13.33 -9.85
CA GLU A 366 21.79 13.07 -9.21
C GLU A 366 21.72 11.86 -8.26
N ASP A 367 20.61 11.68 -7.54
CA ASP A 367 20.39 10.46 -6.72
C ASP A 367 20.42 9.20 -7.61
N CYS A 368 19.82 9.27 -8.80
CA CYS A 368 19.80 8.18 -9.77
C CYS A 368 21.21 7.91 -10.34
N GLU A 369 21.96 8.96 -10.69
CA GLU A 369 23.32 8.84 -11.21
C GLU A 369 24.26 8.21 -10.18
N ARG A 370 24.11 8.53 -8.90
CA ARG A 370 24.87 7.90 -7.80
C ARG A 370 24.59 6.40 -7.72
N LEU A 371 23.34 5.97 -7.83
CA LEU A 371 23.02 4.55 -7.90
C LEU A 371 23.66 3.88 -9.11
N ILE A 372 23.56 4.47 -10.30
CA ILE A 372 24.16 3.93 -11.54
C ILE A 372 25.70 3.83 -11.42
N ALA A 373 26.36 4.82 -10.82
CA ALA A 373 27.80 4.75 -10.57
C ALA A 373 28.17 3.55 -9.67
N CYS A 374 27.36 3.25 -8.66
CA CYS A 374 27.54 2.06 -7.82
C CYS A 374 27.31 0.75 -8.59
N LEU A 375 26.24 0.68 -9.40
CA LEU A 375 25.92 -0.51 -10.21
C LEU A 375 27.00 -0.79 -11.25
N ARG A 376 27.61 0.25 -11.84
CA ARG A 376 28.74 0.12 -12.78
C ARG A 376 29.94 -0.57 -12.15
N ARG A 377 30.28 -0.23 -10.90
CA ARG A 377 31.38 -0.89 -10.16
C ARG A 377 31.10 -2.37 -9.89
N ILE A 378 29.83 -2.76 -9.76
CA ILE A 378 29.43 -4.17 -9.59
C ILE A 378 29.55 -4.92 -10.90
N ALA A 379 29.06 -4.34 -12.00
CA ALA A 379 29.15 -4.96 -13.32
C ALA A 379 30.61 -5.23 -13.71
N ALA A 380 31.52 -4.29 -13.45
CA ALA A 380 32.96 -4.43 -13.73
C ALA A 380 33.65 -5.56 -12.94
N ARG A 381 33.18 -5.86 -11.71
CA ARG A 381 33.74 -6.96 -10.89
C ARG A 381 33.28 -8.35 -11.34
N SER A 382 32.19 -8.44 -12.09
CA SER A 382 31.65 -9.73 -12.58
C SER A 382 32.28 -10.17 -13.91
N THR A 383 33.05 -9.28 -14.56
CA THR A 383 33.78 -9.54 -15.81
C THR A 383 35.27 -9.80 -15.59
N ALA A 384 35.78 -9.64 -14.36
CA ALA A 384 37.12 -9.97 -13.93
C ALA A 384 37.14 -11.29 -13.13
#